data_e93fd1c1e9bded1d1cc95663223c1184
#
_entry.id   e93fd1c1e9bded1d1cc95663223c1184
#
_cell.length_a   1.000
_cell.length_b   1.000
_cell.length_c   1.000
_cell.angle_alpha   90.00
_cell.angle_beta   90.00
_cell.angle_gamma   90.00
#
_symmetry.space_group_name_H-M   'P 1'
#
loop_
_entity.id
_entity.type
_entity.pdbx_description
1 polymer ?
#
loop_
_entity_poly.entity_id
_entity_poly.type
_entity_poly.pdbx_seq_one_letter_code
_entity_poly.pdbx_strand_id
1 'polypeptide(L)'
;MPLRPSPFFIKLHNNLLQKFKTVTPMSKGAKFWLLRFGELSIKSRPVRQHFQRVLERSLEDLAIQADIDLILEKSGTHIAAVSHSSSEVVEDVLRHCFGLVAADPARPCAADPEAIADLALLHDSRAGEKRTFGVRTKRSGPKGKYSSQEFSGTVGHFMLQKDESLSVNLSNPESPVVVNLTNSKAWLLGDRIKCPGGLPHGVQGKVLARIISEKDMLGAWQLMRRGCRIIPQDGSNQDLLAILAKWDPTVVSAEKANKASSGPGRNKASLWGAIGMDFAEVVAANPPVEGRKHTPLCNLDPLCGWTEHELSVLAKHVREPSVYPNPSADGKTLLAWIDE
;
A
#
# COMPACT_ATOMS: atom_id res chain seq x y z
N MET A 1 -15.38 -30.26 -20.98
CA MET A 1 -13.97 -30.13 -21.42
C MET A 1 -13.54 -28.70 -21.06
N PRO A 2 -12.59 -28.48 -20.16
CA PRO A 2 -12.12 -27.13 -19.86
C PRO A 2 -11.21 -26.65 -20.99
N LEU A 3 -11.51 -25.51 -21.56
CA LEU A 3 -10.69 -24.84 -22.57
C LEU A 3 -9.31 -24.54 -21.97
N ARG A 4 -8.27 -25.11 -22.54
CA ARG A 4 -6.87 -24.76 -22.22
C ARG A 4 -6.64 -23.29 -22.60
N PRO A 5 -6.02 -22.47 -21.73
CA PRO A 5 -5.66 -21.10 -22.09
C PRO A 5 -4.78 -21.11 -23.34
N SER A 6 -5.06 -20.24 -24.29
CA SER A 6 -4.35 -20.18 -25.58
C SER A 6 -2.86 -19.95 -25.34
N PRO A 7 -1.97 -20.52 -26.19
CA PRO A 7 -0.51 -20.30 -26.11
C PRO A 7 -0.12 -18.82 -26.14
N PHE A 8 -0.98 -17.96 -26.66
CA PHE A 8 -0.82 -16.51 -26.69
C PHE A 8 -0.88 -15.89 -25.30
N PHE A 9 -1.80 -16.37 -24.42
CA PHE A 9 -1.94 -15.90 -23.04
C PHE A 9 -0.73 -16.29 -22.17
N ILE A 10 -0.19 -17.50 -22.36
CA ILE A 10 1.01 -17.97 -21.64
C ILE A 10 2.24 -17.19 -22.10
N LYS A 11 2.33 -16.85 -23.38
CA LYS A 11 3.44 -16.07 -23.94
C LYS A 11 3.39 -14.60 -23.50
N LEU A 12 2.19 -14.02 -23.36
CA LEU A 12 1.99 -12.68 -22.84
C LEU A 12 2.36 -12.60 -21.35
N HIS A 13 1.96 -13.61 -20.55
CA HIS A 13 2.28 -13.69 -19.12
C HIS A 13 3.80 -13.86 -18.88
N ASN A 14 4.46 -14.72 -19.66
CA ASN A 14 5.91 -14.93 -19.58
C ASN A 14 6.71 -13.73 -20.14
N ASN A 15 6.22 -13.01 -21.13
CA ASN A 15 6.84 -11.78 -21.62
C ASN A 15 6.68 -10.61 -20.64
N LEU A 16 5.55 -10.51 -19.92
CA LEU A 16 5.37 -9.55 -18.83
C LEU A 16 6.32 -9.88 -17.68
N LEU A 17 6.42 -11.14 -17.26
CA LEU A 17 7.36 -11.57 -16.21
C LEU A 17 8.84 -11.38 -16.61
N GLN A 18 9.19 -11.44 -17.89
CA GLN A 18 10.54 -11.11 -18.37
C GLN A 18 10.76 -9.59 -18.45
N LYS A 19 9.76 -8.79 -18.82
CA LYS A 19 9.85 -7.32 -18.78
C LYS A 19 10.09 -6.80 -17.37
N PHE A 20 9.55 -7.44 -16.33
CA PHE A 20 9.78 -7.06 -14.93
C PHE A 20 11.22 -7.33 -14.43
N LYS A 21 12.04 -8.13 -15.15
CA LYS A 21 13.40 -8.48 -14.71
C LYS A 21 14.53 -7.68 -15.34
N THR A 22 14.29 -6.81 -16.30
CA THR A 22 15.34 -6.18 -17.11
C THR A 22 15.23 -4.68 -17.33
N VAL A 23 14.63 -3.90 -16.42
CA VAL A 23 14.69 -2.46 -16.50
C VAL A 23 15.87 -1.97 -15.67
N THR A 24 16.90 -1.49 -16.36
CA THR A 24 18.04 -0.78 -15.74
C THR A 24 17.51 0.48 -15.06
N PRO A 25 17.86 0.77 -13.78
CA PRO A 25 17.17 1.74 -12.92
C PRO A 25 17.37 3.23 -13.30
N MET A 26 17.78 3.56 -14.49
CA MET A 26 18.01 4.93 -14.93
C MET A 26 17.50 5.22 -16.34
N SER A 27 16.38 4.62 -16.75
CA SER A 27 15.75 5.02 -18.01
C SER A 27 15.15 6.42 -17.87
N LYS A 28 15.40 7.30 -18.88
CA LYS A 28 14.78 8.63 -18.95
C LYS A 28 13.27 8.53 -18.73
N GLY A 29 12.72 9.26 -17.75
CA GLY A 29 11.28 9.30 -17.48
C GLY A 29 10.76 8.38 -16.38
N ALA A 30 11.59 7.54 -15.75
CA ALA A 30 11.17 6.75 -14.61
C ALA A 30 10.83 7.63 -13.40
N LYS A 31 9.70 7.34 -12.76
CA LYS A 31 9.23 7.97 -11.53
C LYS A 31 9.40 7.02 -10.36
N PHE A 32 9.63 7.55 -9.17
CA PHE A 32 9.97 6.78 -7.98
C PHE A 32 9.08 7.17 -6.81
N TRP A 33 8.68 6.20 -6.00
CA TRP A 33 7.98 6.39 -4.73
C TRP A 33 8.66 5.56 -3.65
N LEU A 34 9.15 6.20 -2.59
CA LEU A 34 9.68 5.48 -1.43
C LEU A 34 8.54 4.97 -0.57
N LEU A 35 8.43 3.65 -0.44
CA LEU A 35 7.36 2.98 0.28
C LEU A 35 7.61 2.99 1.79
N ARG A 36 6.56 3.26 2.57
CA ARG A 36 6.58 3.27 4.03
C ARG A 36 5.67 2.17 4.56
N PHE A 37 6.25 1.30 5.36
CA PHE A 37 5.55 0.16 5.96
C PHE A 37 5.19 0.48 7.41
N GLY A 38 4.01 0.05 7.85
CA GLY A 38 3.57 0.19 9.22
C GLY A 38 4.04 -0.97 10.10
N GLU A 39 3.15 -1.92 10.34
CA GLU A 39 3.36 -3.04 11.25
C GLU A 39 4.50 -4.01 10.84
N LEU A 40 4.93 -3.99 9.57
CA LEU A 40 6.02 -4.83 9.09
C LEU A 40 7.35 -4.51 9.80
N SER A 41 7.56 -3.27 10.18
CA SER A 41 8.83 -2.81 10.77
C SER A 41 9.10 -3.39 12.15
N ILE A 42 8.07 -3.75 12.90
CA ILE A 42 8.15 -4.27 14.28
C ILE A 42 8.14 -5.81 14.37
N LYS A 43 8.00 -6.51 13.24
CA LYS A 43 7.96 -7.98 13.20
C LYS A 43 9.37 -8.59 13.18
N SER A 44 9.49 -9.83 13.65
CA SER A 44 10.74 -10.61 13.55
C SER A 44 11.18 -10.75 12.08
N ARG A 45 12.48 -10.95 11.85
CA ARG A 45 13.04 -11.03 10.48
C ARG A 45 12.32 -12.04 9.55
N PRO A 46 12.03 -13.29 9.97
CA PRO A 46 11.32 -14.24 9.10
C PRO A 46 9.89 -13.79 8.76
N VAL A 47 9.15 -13.29 9.76
CA VAL A 47 7.77 -12.79 9.56
C VAL A 47 7.76 -11.58 8.66
N ARG A 48 8.69 -10.64 8.86
CA ARG A 48 8.83 -9.46 8.02
C ARG A 48 9.13 -9.82 6.56
N GLN A 49 10.02 -10.79 6.31
CA GLN A 49 10.33 -11.26 4.95
C GLN A 49 9.13 -11.94 4.29
N HIS A 50 8.33 -12.67 5.07
CA HIS A 50 7.09 -13.27 4.55
C HIS A 50 6.07 -12.21 4.17
N PHE A 51 5.80 -11.25 5.06
CA PHE A 51 4.85 -10.17 4.82
C PHE A 51 5.28 -9.27 3.65
N GLN A 52 6.59 -8.99 3.55
CA GLN A 52 7.13 -8.23 2.43
C GLN A 52 6.88 -8.94 1.09
N ARG A 53 7.11 -10.27 1.00
CA ARG A 53 6.81 -11.03 -0.22
C ARG A 53 5.33 -11.05 -0.57
N VAL A 54 4.45 -11.09 0.43
CA VAL A 54 3.00 -10.99 0.19
C VAL A 54 2.62 -9.61 -0.32
N LEU A 55 3.18 -8.56 0.27
CA LEU A 55 2.97 -7.18 -0.17
C LEU A 55 3.46 -6.96 -1.61
N GLU A 56 4.66 -7.44 -1.94
CA GLU A 56 5.23 -7.35 -3.29
C GLU A 56 4.27 -7.96 -4.33
N ARG A 57 3.72 -9.15 -4.03
CA ARG A 57 2.71 -9.79 -4.90
C ARG A 57 1.40 -9.01 -4.97
N SER A 58 0.93 -8.45 -3.85
CA SER A 58 -0.29 -7.64 -3.84
C SER A 58 -0.15 -6.41 -4.72
N LEU A 59 1.01 -5.76 -4.68
CA LEU A 59 1.32 -4.64 -5.58
C LEU A 59 1.40 -5.06 -7.05
N GLU A 60 2.00 -6.22 -7.33
CA GLU A 60 2.04 -6.79 -8.69
C GLU A 60 0.63 -7.07 -9.21
N ASP A 61 -0.24 -7.71 -8.40
CA ASP A 61 -1.62 -8.02 -8.78
C ASP A 61 -2.44 -6.73 -9.06
N LEU A 62 -2.28 -5.70 -8.23
CA LEU A 62 -2.91 -4.38 -8.41
C LEU A 62 -2.37 -3.65 -9.64
N ALA A 63 -1.06 -3.71 -9.90
CA ALA A 63 -0.44 -3.09 -11.07
C ALA A 63 -0.91 -3.75 -12.36
N ILE A 64 -1.03 -5.08 -12.39
CA ILE A 64 -1.58 -5.83 -13.52
C ILE A 64 -3.05 -5.42 -13.77
N GLN A 65 -3.85 -5.27 -12.73
CA GLN A 65 -5.24 -4.84 -12.86
C GLN A 65 -5.36 -3.42 -13.43
N ALA A 66 -4.45 -2.52 -13.04
CA ALA A 66 -4.41 -1.15 -13.50
C ALA A 66 -3.70 -0.96 -14.86
N ASP A 67 -3.18 -2.04 -15.45
CA ASP A 67 -2.39 -2.03 -16.69
C ASP A 67 -1.19 -1.07 -16.65
N ILE A 68 -0.47 -1.05 -15.51
CA ILE A 68 0.73 -0.22 -15.33
C ILE A 68 1.99 -1.08 -15.21
N ASP A 69 3.12 -0.50 -15.61
CA ASP A 69 4.43 -1.00 -15.27
C ASP A 69 4.78 -0.58 -13.84
N LEU A 70 5.00 -1.51 -12.94
CA LEU A 70 5.42 -1.22 -11.57
C LEU A 70 6.49 -2.21 -11.13
N ILE A 71 7.67 -1.69 -10.78
CA ILE A 71 8.81 -2.48 -10.33
C ILE A 71 9.15 -2.08 -8.90
N LEU A 72 9.51 -3.07 -8.07
CA LEU A 72 9.96 -2.83 -6.72
C LEU A 72 11.48 -2.99 -6.63
N GLU A 73 12.16 -1.91 -6.27
CA GLU A 73 13.61 -1.88 -6.09
C GLU A 73 13.99 -1.72 -4.63
N LYS A 74 14.97 -2.51 -4.19
CA LYS A 74 15.60 -2.33 -2.88
C LYS A 74 16.70 -1.27 -2.99
N SER A 75 16.54 -0.18 -2.25
CA SER A 75 17.55 0.89 -2.14
C SER A 75 17.98 1.04 -0.69
N GLY A 76 19.04 0.32 -0.31
CA GLY A 76 19.50 0.24 1.07
C GLY A 76 18.43 -0.34 2.00
N THR A 77 17.95 0.46 2.96
CA THR A 77 16.90 0.09 3.91
C THR A 77 15.49 0.36 3.40
N HIS A 78 15.35 0.95 2.22
CA HIS A 78 14.08 1.32 1.60
C HIS A 78 13.70 0.40 0.46
N ILE A 79 12.41 0.35 0.18
CA ILE A 79 11.86 -0.19 -1.06
C ILE A 79 11.28 0.99 -1.82
N ALA A 80 11.68 1.13 -3.07
CA ALA A 80 11.12 2.08 -4.01
C ALA A 80 10.21 1.37 -5.01
N ALA A 81 9.03 1.92 -5.25
CA ALA A 81 8.24 1.61 -6.44
C ALA A 81 8.77 2.48 -7.59
N VAL A 82 8.95 1.89 -8.75
CA VAL A 82 9.47 2.53 -9.96
C VAL A 82 8.51 2.27 -11.11
N SER A 83 8.13 3.31 -11.84
CA SER A 83 7.19 3.20 -12.97
C SER A 83 7.43 4.29 -14.01
N HIS A 84 7.05 4.02 -15.26
CA HIS A 84 6.98 5.00 -16.35
C HIS A 84 5.54 5.47 -16.60
N SER A 85 4.56 4.83 -15.97
CA SER A 85 3.15 5.16 -16.08
C SER A 85 2.83 6.54 -15.49
N SER A 86 1.61 7.03 -15.65
CA SER A 86 1.21 8.32 -15.07
C SER A 86 1.25 8.27 -13.54
N SER A 87 1.60 9.39 -12.91
CA SER A 87 1.70 9.45 -11.44
C SER A 87 0.36 9.16 -10.78
N GLU A 88 -0.73 9.68 -11.35
CA GLU A 88 -2.08 9.56 -10.82
C GLU A 88 -2.50 8.09 -10.71
N VAL A 89 -2.24 7.28 -11.75
CA VAL A 89 -2.62 5.86 -11.77
C VAL A 89 -1.74 5.05 -10.80
N VAL A 90 -0.42 5.32 -10.78
CA VAL A 90 0.49 4.64 -9.83
C VAL A 90 0.12 4.97 -8.39
N GLU A 91 -0.17 6.23 -8.11
CA GLU A 91 -0.55 6.69 -6.78
C GLU A 91 -1.89 6.11 -6.33
N ASP A 92 -2.84 5.95 -7.26
CA ASP A 92 -4.10 5.27 -6.96
C ASP A 92 -3.87 3.80 -6.58
N VAL A 93 -3.03 3.08 -7.32
CA VAL A 93 -2.61 1.70 -6.97
C VAL A 93 -1.97 1.64 -5.58
N LEU A 94 -1.09 2.59 -5.25
CA LEU A 94 -0.44 2.64 -3.93
C LEU A 94 -1.44 2.92 -2.81
N ARG A 95 -2.48 3.76 -3.05
CA ARG A 95 -3.56 4.05 -2.10
C ARG A 95 -4.49 2.86 -1.87
N HIS A 96 -4.53 1.89 -2.78
CA HIS A 96 -5.31 0.67 -2.63
C HIS A 96 -4.50 -0.51 -2.05
N CYS A 97 -3.21 -0.34 -1.76
CA CYS A 97 -2.35 -1.43 -1.29
C CYS A 97 -2.29 -1.50 0.24
N PHE A 98 -2.90 -2.52 0.82
CA PHE A 98 -2.79 -2.81 2.26
C PHE A 98 -1.35 -3.20 2.65
N GLY A 99 -0.94 -2.76 3.84
CA GLY A 99 0.42 -2.92 4.35
C GLY A 99 1.31 -1.70 4.13
N LEU A 100 0.94 -0.80 3.21
CA LEU A 100 1.55 0.51 3.05
C LEU A 100 0.86 1.53 3.94
N VAL A 101 1.61 2.32 4.71
CA VAL A 101 1.07 3.47 5.46
C VAL A 101 1.23 4.77 4.69
N ALA A 102 2.25 4.84 3.84
CA ALA A 102 2.48 5.97 2.96
C ALA A 102 3.42 5.61 1.80
N ALA A 103 3.40 6.42 0.76
CA ALA A 103 4.38 6.45 -0.30
C ALA A 103 4.84 7.90 -0.49
N ASP A 104 6.15 8.11 -0.57
CA ASP A 104 6.72 9.43 -0.81
C ASP A 104 7.21 9.50 -2.26
N PRO A 105 6.59 10.30 -3.17
CA PRO A 105 7.18 10.59 -4.47
C PRO A 105 8.63 11.03 -4.28
N ALA A 106 9.55 10.50 -5.08
CA ALA A 106 10.96 10.68 -4.82
C ALA A 106 11.77 10.89 -6.10
N ARG A 107 12.75 11.76 -6.03
CA ARG A 107 13.71 11.97 -7.11
C ARG A 107 15.10 11.58 -6.62
N PRO A 108 15.72 10.56 -7.24
CA PRO A 108 17.07 10.13 -6.87
C PRO A 108 18.11 11.12 -7.33
N CYS A 109 19.11 11.34 -6.48
CA CYS A 109 20.26 12.18 -6.76
C CYS A 109 21.52 11.60 -6.12
N ALA A 110 22.68 12.08 -6.47
CA ALA A 110 23.91 11.82 -5.73
C ALA A 110 23.76 12.27 -4.26
N ALA A 111 24.49 11.64 -3.33
CA ALA A 111 24.53 12.06 -1.93
C ALA A 111 25.41 13.32 -1.79
N ASP A 112 25.10 14.34 -2.59
CA ASP A 112 25.78 15.62 -2.69
C ASP A 112 24.81 16.78 -2.40
N PRO A 113 25.15 17.68 -1.45
CA PRO A 113 24.27 18.78 -1.06
C PRO A 113 23.95 19.76 -2.20
N GLU A 114 24.93 20.06 -3.07
CA GLU A 114 24.72 20.98 -4.18
C GLU A 114 23.75 20.40 -5.21
N ALA A 115 23.92 19.13 -5.59
CA ALA A 115 23.04 18.44 -6.51
C ALA A 115 21.59 18.36 -5.97
N ILE A 116 21.41 18.22 -4.67
CA ILE A 116 20.07 18.27 -4.04
C ILE A 116 19.51 19.70 -4.08
N ALA A 117 20.32 20.73 -3.87
CA ALA A 117 19.88 22.12 -3.97
C ALA A 117 19.39 22.45 -5.39
N ASP A 118 20.14 22.05 -6.41
CA ASP A 118 19.75 22.20 -7.82
C ASP A 118 18.44 21.49 -8.12
N LEU A 119 18.31 20.25 -7.67
CA LEU A 119 17.10 19.45 -7.87
C LEU A 119 15.90 20.06 -7.16
N ALA A 120 16.07 20.59 -5.95
CA ALA A 120 15.03 21.24 -5.18
C ALA A 120 14.54 22.52 -5.87
N LEU A 121 15.46 23.38 -6.32
CA LEU A 121 15.12 24.60 -7.06
C LEU A 121 14.44 24.32 -8.40
N LEU A 122 14.90 23.31 -9.14
CA LEU A 122 14.30 22.90 -10.41
C LEU A 122 12.84 22.45 -10.26
N HIS A 123 12.49 21.88 -9.11
CA HIS A 123 11.15 21.33 -8.86
C HIS A 123 10.32 22.15 -7.88
N ASP A 124 10.78 23.34 -7.52
CA ASP A 124 10.00 24.26 -6.72
C ASP A 124 8.92 24.95 -7.58
N SER A 125 7.65 24.68 -7.28
CA SER A 125 6.52 25.26 -8.00
C SER A 125 6.39 26.79 -7.86
N ARG A 126 7.07 27.37 -6.88
CA ARG A 126 7.08 28.82 -6.56
C ARG A 126 8.41 29.48 -6.94
N ALA A 127 9.19 28.87 -7.85
CA ALA A 127 10.44 29.45 -8.30
C ALA A 127 10.25 30.89 -8.83
N GLY A 128 11.11 31.82 -8.38
CA GLY A 128 11.04 33.24 -8.73
C GLY A 128 10.14 34.11 -7.85
N GLU A 129 9.35 33.52 -6.94
CA GLU A 129 8.56 34.24 -5.93
C GLU A 129 9.35 34.37 -4.61
N LYS A 130 9.14 35.47 -3.87
CA LYS A 130 9.63 35.57 -2.50
C LYS A 130 8.93 34.54 -1.63
N ARG A 131 9.69 33.65 -1.02
CA ARG A 131 9.15 32.56 -0.20
C ARG A 131 10.10 32.06 0.86
N THR A 132 9.55 31.44 1.86
CA THR A 132 10.34 30.80 2.92
C THR A 132 10.56 29.32 2.60
N PHE A 133 11.76 28.80 2.90
CA PHE A 133 12.08 27.39 2.77
C PHE A 133 12.75 26.81 4.00
N GLY A 134 12.72 25.49 4.13
CA GLY A 134 13.41 24.78 5.19
C GLY A 134 13.80 23.38 4.74
N VAL A 135 15.07 23.00 4.94
CA VAL A 135 15.59 21.69 4.56
C VAL A 135 15.55 20.74 5.75
N ARG A 136 14.95 19.56 5.55
CA ARG A 136 14.87 18.48 6.54
C ARG A 136 15.44 17.20 5.97
N THR A 137 16.59 16.77 6.48
CA THR A 137 17.24 15.51 6.05
C THR A 137 17.02 14.40 7.07
N LYS A 138 16.49 13.27 6.61
CA LYS A 138 16.48 12.00 7.37
C LYS A 138 17.54 11.07 6.79
N ARG A 139 18.42 10.56 7.64
CA ARG A 139 19.40 9.59 7.23
C ARG A 139 18.89 8.17 7.44
N SER A 140 19.13 7.33 6.46
CA SER A 140 18.87 5.89 6.50
C SER A 140 20.19 5.12 6.31
N GLY A 141 20.48 4.21 7.25
CA GLY A 141 21.74 3.46 7.25
C GLY A 141 22.85 4.07 8.12
N PRO A 142 24.08 3.56 8.02
CA PRO A 142 25.20 3.97 8.85
C PRO A 142 25.61 5.43 8.62
N LYS A 143 26.39 5.98 9.57
CA LYS A 143 26.91 7.34 9.49
C LYS A 143 27.85 7.47 8.28
N GLY A 144 27.63 8.47 7.43
CA GLY A 144 28.47 8.80 6.27
C GLY A 144 29.22 10.11 6.46
N LYS A 145 29.65 10.73 5.34
CA LYS A 145 30.42 11.98 5.30
C LYS A 145 29.75 13.14 6.06
N TYR A 146 28.42 13.25 5.98
CA TYR A 146 27.63 14.31 6.63
C TYR A 146 26.72 13.71 7.69
N SER A 147 26.48 14.42 8.79
CA SER A 147 25.30 14.23 9.62
C SER A 147 24.04 14.74 8.86
N SER A 148 22.84 14.41 9.35
CA SER A 148 21.61 14.94 8.74
C SER A 148 21.52 16.46 8.85
N GLN A 149 21.98 17.02 9.96
CA GLN A 149 21.94 18.46 10.21
C GLN A 149 22.95 19.21 9.32
N GLU A 150 24.20 18.73 9.23
CA GLU A 150 25.23 19.29 8.34
C GLU A 150 24.78 19.25 6.87
N PHE A 151 24.21 18.11 6.43
CA PHE A 151 23.70 18.00 5.08
C PHE A 151 22.58 19.01 4.81
N SER A 152 21.60 19.15 5.72
CA SER A 152 20.51 20.12 5.59
C SER A 152 21.02 21.56 5.53
N GLY A 153 21.98 21.91 6.40
CA GLY A 153 22.57 23.25 6.42
C GLY A 153 23.32 23.58 5.12
N THR A 154 24.11 22.60 4.62
CA THR A 154 24.85 22.79 3.36
C THR A 154 23.93 22.88 2.15
N VAL A 155 22.86 22.06 2.06
CA VAL A 155 21.84 22.20 1.02
C VAL A 155 21.18 23.59 1.07
N GLY A 156 20.79 24.04 2.27
CA GLY A 156 20.17 25.36 2.45
C GLY A 156 21.11 26.50 2.04
N HIS A 157 22.41 26.38 2.33
CA HIS A 157 23.41 27.35 1.90
C HIS A 157 23.50 27.47 0.36
N PHE A 158 23.59 26.34 -0.34
CA PHE A 158 23.59 26.35 -1.81
C PHE A 158 22.30 26.91 -2.41
N MET A 159 21.14 26.61 -1.82
CA MET A 159 19.87 27.19 -2.29
C MET A 159 19.84 28.70 -2.17
N LEU A 160 20.29 29.26 -1.04
CA LEU A 160 20.38 30.72 -0.85
C LEU A 160 21.39 31.40 -1.81
N GLN A 161 22.48 30.73 -2.15
CA GLN A 161 23.44 31.26 -3.12
C GLN A 161 22.87 31.31 -4.55
N LYS A 162 21.94 30.41 -4.89
CA LYS A 162 21.40 30.24 -6.23
C LYS A 162 20.07 30.99 -6.45
N ASP A 163 19.35 31.33 -5.38
CA ASP A 163 18.05 32.02 -5.46
C ASP A 163 17.90 33.05 -4.32
N GLU A 164 18.09 34.33 -4.67
CA GLU A 164 17.99 35.47 -3.73
C GLU A 164 16.56 35.72 -3.22
N SER A 165 15.54 35.15 -3.86
CA SER A 165 14.13 35.27 -3.42
C SER A 165 13.79 34.40 -2.20
N LEU A 166 14.70 33.51 -1.80
CA LEU A 166 14.53 32.59 -0.69
C LEU A 166 14.90 33.21 0.66
N SER A 167 14.14 32.85 1.68
CA SER A 167 14.47 33.13 3.08
C SER A 167 14.24 31.88 3.94
N VAL A 168 15.02 31.72 5.02
CA VAL A 168 14.97 30.49 5.86
C VAL A 168 13.83 30.55 6.88
N ASN A 169 12.99 29.52 6.90
CA ASN A 169 12.03 29.25 7.96
C ASN A 169 12.03 27.75 8.28
N LEU A 170 12.62 27.36 9.41
CA LEU A 170 12.74 25.96 9.81
C LEU A 170 11.47 25.41 10.46
N SER A 171 10.61 26.28 10.99
CA SER A 171 9.41 25.87 11.73
C SER A 171 8.25 25.56 10.78
N ASN A 172 7.92 26.50 9.90
CA ASN A 172 6.80 26.38 8.97
C ASN A 172 7.18 26.98 7.59
N PRO A 173 8.05 26.32 6.81
CA PRO A 173 8.45 26.79 5.50
C PRO A 173 7.30 26.67 4.50
N GLU A 174 7.18 27.65 3.60
CA GLU A 174 6.24 27.60 2.47
C GLU A 174 6.65 26.60 1.41
N SER A 175 7.98 26.43 1.19
CA SER A 175 8.58 25.45 0.29
C SER A 175 9.46 24.48 1.09
N PRO A 176 8.89 23.42 1.68
CA PRO A 176 9.66 22.46 2.47
C PRO A 176 10.49 21.56 1.56
N VAL A 177 11.79 21.43 1.84
CA VAL A 177 12.71 20.51 1.15
C VAL A 177 12.98 19.31 2.04
N VAL A 178 12.42 18.15 1.69
CA VAL A 178 12.57 16.93 2.47
C VAL A 178 13.51 15.97 1.75
N VAL A 179 14.57 15.56 2.45
CA VAL A 179 15.62 14.69 1.88
C VAL A 179 15.72 13.40 2.66
N ASN A 180 15.76 12.27 1.95
CA ASN A 180 16.18 11.00 2.51
C ASN A 180 17.61 10.71 2.04
N LEU A 181 18.54 10.61 2.98
CA LEU A 181 19.97 10.46 2.70
C LEU A 181 20.44 9.04 3.06
N THR A 182 21.10 8.37 2.13
CA THR A 182 21.88 7.16 2.35
C THR A 182 23.37 7.47 2.13
N ASN A 183 24.25 6.49 2.27
CA ASN A 183 25.70 6.73 2.05
C ASN A 183 26.06 7.04 0.59
N SER A 184 25.29 6.51 -0.36
CA SER A 184 25.61 6.61 -1.80
C SER A 184 24.60 7.42 -2.60
N LYS A 185 23.41 7.62 -2.07
CA LYS A 185 22.30 8.31 -2.77
C LYS A 185 21.56 9.23 -1.82
N ALA A 186 21.01 10.28 -2.36
CA ALA A 186 20.00 11.11 -1.73
C ALA A 186 18.70 11.07 -2.56
N TRP A 187 17.58 11.29 -1.89
CA TRP A 187 16.25 11.34 -2.50
C TRP A 187 15.60 12.63 -2.09
N LEU A 188 15.27 13.48 -3.05
CA LEU A 188 14.37 14.60 -2.80
C LEU A 188 12.94 14.05 -2.78
N LEU A 189 12.22 14.28 -1.69
CA LEU A 189 10.86 13.75 -1.49
C LEU A 189 9.83 14.82 -1.81
N GLY A 190 8.78 14.43 -2.53
CA GLY A 190 7.57 15.24 -2.76
C GLY A 190 6.52 15.01 -1.67
N ASP A 191 5.30 15.48 -1.94
CA ASP A 191 4.18 15.39 -1.02
C ASP A 191 3.80 13.93 -0.74
N ARG A 192 3.68 13.63 0.54
CA ARG A 192 3.41 12.28 1.01
C ARG A 192 2.01 11.82 0.67
N ILE A 193 1.92 10.66 0.01
CA ILE A 193 0.68 9.97 -0.28
C ILE A 193 0.33 9.09 0.93
N LYS A 194 -0.84 9.31 1.52
CA LYS A 194 -1.36 8.45 2.57
C LYS A 194 -1.92 7.16 1.94
N CYS A 195 -1.57 6.03 2.53
CA CYS A 195 -2.01 4.70 2.12
C CYS A 195 -2.83 4.04 3.27
N PRO A 196 -3.54 2.93 3.03
CA PRO A 196 -4.51 2.39 3.97
C PRO A 196 -3.90 1.82 5.25
N GLY A 197 -2.61 1.55 5.28
CA GLY A 197 -1.97 0.85 6.40
C GLY A 197 -2.42 -0.61 6.51
N GLY A 198 -2.48 -1.12 7.75
CA GLY A 198 -2.86 -2.50 8.02
C GLY A 198 -1.79 -3.51 7.64
N LEU A 199 -2.23 -4.73 7.30
CA LEU A 199 -1.38 -5.85 6.91
C LEU A 199 -1.61 -6.21 5.44
N PRO A 200 -0.58 -6.72 4.74
CA PRO A 200 -0.77 -7.27 3.40
C PRO A 200 -1.85 -8.36 3.41
N HIS A 201 -2.78 -8.32 2.45
CA HIS A 201 -3.90 -9.25 2.44
C HIS A 201 -3.45 -10.69 2.17
N GLY A 202 -4.05 -11.64 2.89
CA GLY A 202 -3.71 -13.07 2.84
C GLY A 202 -2.66 -13.52 3.86
N VAL A 203 -2.07 -12.64 4.68
CA VAL A 203 -1.12 -13.03 5.75
C VAL A 203 -1.81 -13.60 7.00
N GLN A 204 -3.09 -13.24 7.24
CA GLN A 204 -3.85 -13.67 8.43
C GLN A 204 -4.82 -14.83 8.17
N GLY A 205 -4.92 -15.30 6.94
CA GLY A 205 -5.80 -16.41 6.59
C GLY A 205 -6.96 -16.00 5.68
N LYS A 206 -8.00 -16.86 5.62
CA LYS A 206 -9.15 -16.70 4.75
C LYS A 206 -10.43 -16.54 5.57
N VAL A 207 -11.36 -15.77 5.01
CA VAL A 207 -12.69 -15.56 5.56
C VAL A 207 -13.70 -15.75 4.44
N LEU A 208 -14.74 -16.56 4.68
CA LEU A 208 -15.89 -16.64 3.78
C LEU A 208 -16.73 -15.37 3.91
N ALA A 209 -17.21 -14.85 2.80
CA ALA A 209 -18.05 -13.65 2.84
C ALA A 209 -19.19 -13.73 1.82
N ARG A 210 -20.43 -13.59 2.29
CA ARG A 210 -21.56 -13.29 1.42
C ARG A 210 -21.84 -11.80 1.51
N ILE A 211 -21.53 -11.07 0.45
CA ILE A 211 -21.56 -9.61 0.41
C ILE A 211 -22.81 -9.19 -0.36
N ILE A 212 -23.88 -8.83 0.36
CA ILE A 212 -25.15 -8.40 -0.22
C ILE A 212 -25.51 -6.95 0.10
N SER A 213 -24.92 -6.39 1.14
CA SER A 213 -25.12 -5.02 1.58
C SER A 213 -23.83 -4.22 1.61
N GLU A 214 -23.96 -2.89 1.67
CA GLU A 214 -22.81 -2.01 1.88
C GLU A 214 -22.09 -2.32 3.21
N LYS A 215 -22.84 -2.66 4.26
CA LYS A 215 -22.28 -3.04 5.57
C LYS A 215 -21.40 -4.29 5.44
N ASP A 216 -21.82 -5.31 4.69
CA ASP A 216 -21.01 -6.52 4.45
C ASP A 216 -19.73 -6.17 3.70
N MET A 217 -19.82 -5.30 2.68
CA MET A 217 -18.65 -4.82 1.93
C MET A 217 -17.65 -4.09 2.85
N LEU A 218 -18.11 -3.19 3.70
CA LEU A 218 -17.26 -2.45 4.63
C LEU A 218 -16.62 -3.37 5.67
N GLY A 219 -17.38 -4.34 6.17
CA GLY A 219 -16.86 -5.38 7.06
C GLY A 219 -15.79 -6.23 6.41
N ALA A 220 -16.02 -6.67 5.16
CA ALA A 220 -15.03 -7.40 4.38
C ALA A 220 -13.76 -6.56 4.14
N TRP A 221 -13.89 -5.27 3.82
CA TRP A 221 -12.77 -4.36 3.66
C TRP A 221 -11.93 -4.23 4.95
N GLN A 222 -12.58 -4.12 6.12
CA GLN A 222 -11.88 -4.08 7.40
C GLN A 222 -11.08 -5.37 7.67
N LEU A 223 -11.63 -6.53 7.31
CA LEU A 223 -10.92 -7.81 7.40
C LEU A 223 -9.76 -7.89 6.41
N MET A 224 -9.92 -7.39 5.17
CA MET A 224 -8.83 -7.28 4.19
C MET A 224 -7.69 -6.42 4.76
N ARG A 225 -8.02 -5.27 5.35
CA ARG A 225 -7.03 -4.37 5.99
C ARG A 225 -6.32 -5.04 7.17
N ARG A 226 -6.96 -6.00 7.86
CA ARG A 226 -6.34 -6.83 8.90
C ARG A 226 -5.51 -7.99 8.35
N GLY A 227 -5.40 -8.12 7.03
CA GLY A 227 -4.59 -9.11 6.35
C GLY A 227 -5.33 -10.40 6.00
N CYS A 228 -6.64 -10.42 6.09
CA CYS A 228 -7.45 -11.57 5.66
C CYS A 228 -7.65 -11.55 4.14
N ARG A 229 -7.77 -12.72 3.55
CA ARG A 229 -8.26 -12.88 2.18
C ARG A 229 -9.74 -13.22 2.21
N ILE A 230 -10.52 -12.48 1.48
CA ILE A 230 -11.96 -12.72 1.36
C ILE A 230 -12.22 -13.75 0.27
N ILE A 231 -13.04 -14.76 0.61
CA ILE A 231 -13.54 -15.78 -0.31
C ILE A 231 -15.04 -15.50 -0.50
N PRO A 232 -15.41 -14.83 -1.60
CA PRO A 232 -16.82 -14.50 -1.84
C PRO A 232 -17.65 -15.75 -2.02
N GLN A 233 -18.85 -15.74 -1.45
CA GLN A 233 -19.81 -16.84 -1.55
C GLN A 233 -20.90 -16.52 -2.59
N ASP A 234 -21.57 -17.56 -3.06
CA ASP A 234 -22.69 -17.44 -3.99
C ASP A 234 -23.76 -16.47 -3.47
N GLY A 235 -24.38 -15.71 -4.37
CA GLY A 235 -25.34 -14.68 -4.02
C GLY A 235 -24.74 -13.33 -3.61
N SER A 236 -23.40 -13.18 -3.61
CA SER A 236 -22.77 -11.89 -3.39
C SER A 236 -23.07 -10.91 -4.53
N ASN A 237 -23.28 -9.65 -4.19
CA ASN A 237 -23.53 -8.55 -5.13
C ASN A 237 -22.24 -8.22 -5.90
N GLN A 238 -22.29 -8.31 -7.23
CA GLN A 238 -21.13 -8.13 -8.10
C GLN A 238 -20.62 -6.69 -8.11
N ASP A 239 -21.49 -5.70 -7.95
CA ASP A 239 -21.07 -4.28 -7.91
C ASP A 239 -20.26 -3.99 -6.65
N LEU A 240 -20.66 -4.57 -5.51
CA LEU A 240 -19.92 -4.44 -4.26
C LEU A 240 -18.58 -5.21 -4.31
N LEU A 241 -18.57 -6.38 -4.94
CA LEU A 241 -17.31 -7.12 -5.18
C LEU A 241 -16.38 -6.35 -6.12
N ALA A 242 -16.90 -5.64 -7.12
CA ALA A 242 -16.08 -4.80 -8.01
C ALA A 242 -15.40 -3.64 -7.26
N ILE A 243 -16.07 -3.07 -6.24
CA ILE A 243 -15.42 -2.07 -5.37
C ILE A 243 -14.27 -2.69 -4.57
N LEU A 244 -14.50 -3.85 -3.96
CA LEU A 244 -13.45 -4.56 -3.21
C LEU A 244 -12.32 -5.06 -4.11
N ALA A 245 -12.59 -5.35 -5.37
CA ALA A 245 -11.59 -5.80 -6.34
C ALA A 245 -10.52 -4.74 -6.62
N LYS A 246 -10.80 -3.45 -6.40
CA LYS A 246 -9.78 -2.39 -6.43
C LYS A 246 -8.71 -2.55 -5.35
N TRP A 247 -9.03 -3.26 -4.26
CA TRP A 247 -8.16 -3.52 -3.11
C TRP A 247 -7.53 -4.91 -3.13
N ASP A 248 -8.24 -5.91 -3.66
CA ASP A 248 -7.76 -7.27 -3.93
C ASP A 248 -8.41 -7.80 -5.21
N PRO A 249 -7.69 -7.83 -6.35
CA PRO A 249 -8.23 -8.31 -7.61
C PRO A 249 -8.76 -9.75 -7.58
N THR A 250 -8.40 -10.51 -6.56
CA THR A 250 -8.81 -11.91 -6.44
C THR A 250 -10.21 -12.11 -5.87
N VAL A 251 -10.79 -11.07 -5.24
CA VAL A 251 -12.10 -11.13 -4.57
C VAL A 251 -13.29 -11.30 -5.52
N VAL A 252 -13.09 -11.16 -6.81
CA VAL A 252 -14.17 -11.27 -7.83
C VAL A 252 -14.78 -12.66 -7.92
N SER A 253 -14.10 -13.72 -7.46
CA SER A 253 -14.66 -15.07 -7.38
C SER A 253 -13.96 -15.93 -6.34
N ALA A 254 -14.69 -16.89 -5.77
CA ALA A 254 -14.13 -17.86 -4.83
C ALA A 254 -12.96 -18.67 -5.44
N GLU A 255 -13.05 -19.01 -6.72
CA GLU A 255 -11.99 -19.74 -7.43
C GLU A 255 -10.69 -18.93 -7.48
N LYS A 256 -10.74 -17.65 -7.89
CA LYS A 256 -9.57 -16.77 -7.95
C LYS A 256 -8.97 -16.55 -6.57
N ALA A 257 -9.80 -16.27 -5.56
CA ALA A 257 -9.37 -16.05 -4.19
C ALA A 257 -8.71 -17.31 -3.57
N ASN A 258 -9.25 -18.51 -3.82
CA ASN A 258 -8.66 -19.77 -3.38
C ASN A 258 -7.35 -20.08 -4.12
N LYS A 259 -7.28 -19.86 -5.44
CA LYS A 259 -6.07 -20.03 -6.24
C LYS A 259 -4.96 -19.09 -5.78
N ALA A 260 -5.26 -17.85 -5.50
CA ALA A 260 -4.33 -16.88 -4.95
C ALA A 260 -3.74 -17.27 -3.59
N SER A 261 -4.45 -18.13 -2.83
CA SER A 261 -4.01 -18.68 -1.55
C SER A 261 -3.25 -19.99 -1.66
N SER A 262 -3.14 -20.56 -2.87
CA SER A 262 -2.54 -21.87 -3.14
C SER A 262 -1.33 -21.72 -4.06
N GLY A 263 -0.20 -22.34 -3.73
CA GLY A 263 0.98 -22.32 -4.60
C GLY A 263 2.28 -22.59 -3.84
N PRO A 264 3.38 -22.88 -4.54
CA PRO A 264 4.69 -23.12 -3.93
C PRO A 264 5.13 -21.92 -3.09
N GLY A 265 5.53 -22.16 -1.86
CA GLY A 265 5.98 -21.11 -0.91
C GLY A 265 4.84 -20.23 -0.33
N ARG A 266 3.58 -20.56 -0.59
CA ARG A 266 2.42 -19.99 0.10
C ARG A 266 2.05 -20.94 1.23
N ASN A 267 2.08 -20.47 2.48
CA ASN A 267 1.43 -21.19 3.58
C ASN A 267 -0.03 -21.32 3.19
N LYS A 268 -0.58 -22.56 3.28
CA LYS A 268 -2.02 -22.76 3.14
C LYS A 268 -2.71 -21.91 4.21
N ALA A 269 -3.14 -20.71 3.82
CA ALA A 269 -3.85 -19.84 4.74
C ALA A 269 -5.08 -20.57 5.25
N SER A 270 -5.19 -20.72 6.56
CA SER A 270 -6.33 -21.40 7.17
C SER A 270 -7.60 -20.58 6.98
N LEU A 271 -8.69 -21.28 6.71
CA LEU A 271 -10.03 -20.70 6.79
C LEU A 271 -10.43 -20.67 8.26
N TRP A 272 -10.84 -19.50 8.77
CA TRP A 272 -11.10 -19.35 10.20
C TRP A 272 -12.32 -18.50 10.55
N GLY A 273 -12.93 -17.79 9.58
CA GLY A 273 -14.05 -16.92 9.86
C GLY A 273 -15.04 -16.81 8.71
N ALA A 274 -16.21 -16.29 9.03
CA ALA A 274 -17.27 -15.96 8.07
C ALA A 274 -17.90 -14.60 8.40
N ILE A 275 -18.42 -13.92 7.39
CA ILE A 275 -19.15 -12.66 7.48
C ILE A 275 -20.34 -12.65 6.51
N GLY A 276 -21.47 -12.05 6.91
CA GLY A 276 -22.68 -11.95 6.10
C GLY A 276 -23.36 -13.29 5.81
N MET A 277 -23.09 -14.32 6.62
CA MET A 277 -23.61 -15.69 6.48
C MET A 277 -24.30 -16.14 7.74
N ASP A 278 -25.40 -16.87 7.60
CA ASP A 278 -26.03 -17.55 8.73
C ASP A 278 -25.32 -18.87 9.11
N PHE A 279 -25.75 -19.47 10.22
CA PHE A 279 -25.12 -20.70 10.72
C PHE A 279 -25.22 -21.87 9.72
N ALA A 280 -26.35 -22.05 9.07
CA ALA A 280 -26.57 -23.14 8.12
C ALA A 280 -25.66 -22.99 6.88
N GLU A 281 -25.53 -21.77 6.38
CA GLU A 281 -24.64 -21.41 5.27
C GLU A 281 -23.17 -21.65 5.61
N VAL A 282 -22.74 -21.27 6.82
CA VAL A 282 -21.36 -21.50 7.28
C VAL A 282 -21.05 -22.99 7.36
N VAL A 283 -21.98 -23.81 7.88
CA VAL A 283 -21.83 -25.26 7.95
C VAL A 283 -21.80 -25.87 6.54
N ALA A 284 -22.67 -25.42 5.65
CA ALA A 284 -22.70 -25.90 4.26
C ALA A 284 -21.39 -25.57 3.49
N ALA A 285 -20.84 -24.38 3.72
CA ALA A 285 -19.60 -23.95 3.08
C ALA A 285 -18.32 -24.58 3.68
N ASN A 286 -18.38 -25.09 4.92
CA ASN A 286 -17.26 -25.73 5.62
C ASN A 286 -17.73 -27.00 6.34
N PRO A 287 -18.18 -28.05 5.61
CA PRO A 287 -18.69 -29.27 6.20
C PRO A 287 -17.56 -30.03 6.93
N PRO A 288 -17.89 -30.73 8.05
CA PRO A 288 -16.96 -31.65 8.69
C PRO A 288 -16.49 -32.73 7.70
N VAL A 289 -15.20 -33.00 7.70
CA VAL A 289 -14.62 -34.08 6.87
C VAL A 289 -14.24 -35.24 7.77
N GLU A 290 -14.73 -36.42 7.46
CA GLU A 290 -14.43 -37.63 8.23
C GLU A 290 -12.90 -37.88 8.31
N GLY A 291 -12.43 -38.24 9.50
CA GLY A 291 -11.01 -38.49 9.77
C GLY A 291 -10.13 -37.23 9.84
N ARG A 292 -10.70 -36.01 9.72
CA ARG A 292 -9.98 -34.75 9.90
C ARG A 292 -10.52 -33.96 11.09
N LYS A 293 -9.62 -33.32 11.81
CA LYS A 293 -10.03 -32.37 12.87
C LYS A 293 -10.80 -31.20 12.21
N HIS A 294 -12.08 -31.11 12.52
CA HIS A 294 -12.90 -29.97 12.09
C HIS A 294 -12.54 -28.73 12.89
N THR A 295 -12.32 -27.61 12.21
CA THR A 295 -12.12 -26.32 12.86
C THR A 295 -13.36 -25.47 12.60
N PRO A 296 -14.15 -25.16 13.64
CA PRO A 296 -15.31 -24.29 13.49
C PRO A 296 -14.88 -22.88 13.04
N LEU A 297 -15.71 -22.23 12.23
CA LEU A 297 -15.48 -20.85 11.80
C LEU A 297 -16.06 -19.88 12.83
N CYS A 298 -15.34 -18.80 13.09
CA CYS A 298 -15.85 -17.67 13.85
C CYS A 298 -16.80 -16.83 12.98
N ASN A 299 -17.96 -16.49 13.48
CA ASN A 299 -18.77 -15.42 12.87
C ASN A 299 -18.18 -14.07 13.30
N LEU A 300 -17.96 -13.18 12.33
CA LEU A 300 -17.20 -11.94 12.51
C LEU A 300 -18.10 -10.73 12.34
N ASP A 301 -18.01 -9.78 13.26
CA ASP A 301 -18.61 -8.45 13.12
C ASP A 301 -17.52 -7.36 13.28
N PRO A 302 -16.77 -7.06 12.22
CA PRO A 302 -15.66 -6.11 12.28
C PRO A 302 -16.12 -4.66 12.37
N LEU A 303 -17.43 -4.39 12.29
CA LEU A 303 -18.02 -3.05 12.36
C LEU A 303 -18.75 -2.82 13.69
N CYS A 304 -18.60 -3.74 14.66
CA CYS A 304 -19.15 -3.56 15.99
C CYS A 304 -18.62 -2.27 16.63
N GLY A 305 -19.51 -1.42 17.13
CA GLY A 305 -19.17 -0.13 17.74
C GLY A 305 -18.92 1.03 16.78
N TRP A 306 -19.06 0.83 15.46
CA TRP A 306 -19.02 1.92 14.50
C TRP A 306 -20.34 2.64 14.40
N THR A 307 -20.32 3.98 14.43
CA THR A 307 -21.49 4.82 14.21
C THR A 307 -21.84 4.89 12.71
N GLU A 308 -23.10 5.22 12.40
CA GLU A 308 -23.55 5.47 11.01
C GLU A 308 -22.73 6.55 10.30
N HIS A 309 -22.29 7.59 11.05
CA HIS A 309 -21.41 8.61 10.51
C HIS A 309 -20.05 8.04 10.10
N GLU A 310 -19.41 7.27 10.98
CA GLU A 310 -18.12 6.62 10.68
C GLU A 310 -18.22 5.63 9.52
N LEU A 311 -19.32 4.87 9.45
CA LEU A 311 -19.60 3.96 8.32
C LEU A 311 -19.76 4.73 7.01
N SER A 312 -20.46 5.87 7.03
CA SER A 312 -20.59 6.73 5.85
C SER A 312 -19.24 7.28 5.37
N VAL A 313 -18.37 7.71 6.28
CA VAL A 313 -17.02 8.18 5.94
C VAL A 313 -16.15 7.02 5.42
N LEU A 314 -16.26 5.84 6.04
CA LEU A 314 -15.55 4.65 5.58
C LEU A 314 -16.02 4.24 4.16
N ALA A 315 -17.31 4.29 3.88
CA ALA A 315 -17.86 3.98 2.56
C ALA A 315 -17.30 4.89 1.46
N LYS A 316 -17.14 6.17 1.76
CA LYS A 316 -16.48 7.13 0.85
C LYS A 316 -15.01 6.79 0.66
N HIS A 317 -14.28 6.52 1.75
CA HIS A 317 -12.87 6.13 1.69
C HIS A 317 -12.65 4.86 0.87
N VAL A 318 -13.48 3.84 1.05
CA VAL A 318 -13.35 2.56 0.33
C VAL A 318 -13.52 2.75 -1.18
N ARG A 319 -14.34 3.72 -1.61
CA ARG A 319 -14.57 4.03 -3.03
C ARG A 319 -13.51 4.96 -3.62
N GLU A 320 -13.08 5.97 -2.84
CA GLU A 320 -12.17 7.04 -3.30
C GLU A 320 -11.14 7.40 -2.22
N PRO A 321 -10.12 6.55 -1.98
CA PRO A 321 -9.12 6.79 -0.95
C PRO A 321 -8.21 8.01 -1.23
N SER A 322 -8.21 8.52 -2.47
CA SER A 322 -7.48 9.74 -2.86
C SER A 322 -8.14 11.01 -2.32
N VAL A 323 -9.46 11.01 -2.17
CA VAL A 323 -10.26 12.17 -1.76
C VAL A 323 -10.60 12.11 -0.28
N TYR A 324 -10.96 10.94 0.21
CA TYR A 324 -11.43 10.75 1.58
C TYR A 324 -10.35 10.08 2.45
N PRO A 325 -10.03 10.64 3.62
CA PRO A 325 -9.09 10.02 4.54
C PRO A 325 -9.67 8.72 5.13
N ASN A 326 -8.79 7.79 5.49
CA ASN A 326 -9.19 6.56 6.17
C ASN A 326 -9.66 6.88 7.60
N PRO A 327 -10.95 6.68 7.93
CA PRO A 327 -11.46 6.91 9.27
C PRO A 327 -11.08 5.73 10.18
N SER A 328 -11.13 6.00 11.47
CA SER A 328 -11.12 4.97 12.53
C SER A 328 -12.33 5.21 13.44
N ALA A 329 -12.91 4.13 13.98
CA ALA A 329 -13.95 4.26 14.98
C ALA A 329 -13.44 5.08 16.18
N ASP A 330 -14.26 5.99 16.68
CA ASP A 330 -13.91 6.78 17.87
C ASP A 330 -13.94 5.85 19.10
N GLY A 331 -12.81 5.74 19.80
CA GLY A 331 -12.72 4.95 21.04
C GLY A 331 -13.69 5.42 22.13
N LYS A 332 -14.14 6.66 22.10
CA LYS A 332 -15.17 7.17 23.01
C LYS A 332 -16.55 6.55 22.76
N THR A 333 -16.89 6.28 21.49
CA THR A 333 -18.14 5.61 21.13
C THR A 333 -18.19 4.18 21.69
N LEU A 334 -17.06 3.46 21.65
CA LEU A 334 -16.95 2.13 22.25
C LEU A 334 -17.06 2.16 23.79
N LEU A 335 -16.48 3.17 24.44
CA LEU A 335 -16.55 3.32 25.90
C LEU A 335 -17.96 3.71 26.35
N ALA A 336 -18.65 4.60 25.64
CA ALA A 336 -20.05 4.94 25.93
C ALA A 336 -20.98 3.73 25.87
N TRP A 337 -20.70 2.79 24.98
CA TRP A 337 -21.48 1.56 24.82
C TRP A 337 -21.27 0.55 25.96
N ILE A 338 -20.12 0.61 26.67
CA ILE A 338 -19.82 -0.22 27.84
C ILE A 338 -20.45 0.38 29.11
N ASP A 339 -20.66 1.69 29.15
CA ASP A 339 -21.20 2.43 30.30
C ASP A 339 -22.74 2.50 30.31
N GLU A 340 -23.43 2.05 29.24
CA GLU A 340 -24.88 1.83 29.18
C GLU A 340 -25.26 0.41 29.61
#